data_0f3ed182e0f2881c91c675d0e7e9091b
#
_entry.id   0f3ed182e0f2881c91c675d0e7e9091b
#
_cell.length_a   1.000
_cell.length_b   1.000
_cell.length_c   1.000
_cell.angle_alpha   90.00
_cell.angle_beta   90.00
_cell.angle_gamma   90.00
#
_symmetry.space_group_name_H-M   'P 1'
#
loop_
_entity.id
_entity.type
_entity.pdbx_description
1 polymer ?
#
loop_
_entity_poly.entity_id
_entity_poly.type
_entity_poly.pdbx_seq_one_letter_code
_entity_poly.pdbx_strand_id
1 'polypeptide(L)'
;LLQENEKIADGRVAIVRIEQLYPFPMIQLKEILSRYKNATSYNWVQEEPSNMGAWEYVFNKLTDEIKISVVARPASGSPSTGSHKFHNIRQQKIIDKVFGLCDCPYINDECKMGCIGNKWKSFEKELEEMNIDKMESTFHSGSKPLK
;
A
#
# COMPACT_ATOMS: atom_id res chain seq x y z
N LEU A 1 -8.10 -2.54 -12.71
CA LEU A 1 -6.72 -2.70 -13.23
C LEU A 1 -6.72 -3.32 -14.62
N LEU A 2 -7.38 -4.46 -14.87
CA LEU A 2 -7.36 -5.09 -16.20
C LEU A 2 -7.86 -4.14 -17.30
N GLN A 3 -9.01 -3.51 -17.11
CA GLN A 3 -9.55 -2.54 -18.07
C GLN A 3 -8.61 -1.36 -18.32
N GLU A 4 -7.93 -0.86 -17.29
CA GLU A 4 -6.97 0.23 -17.45
C GLU A 4 -5.69 -0.24 -18.16
N ASN A 5 -5.22 -1.46 -17.88
CA ASN A 5 -4.10 -2.03 -18.60
C ASN A 5 -4.38 -2.20 -20.11
N GLU A 6 -5.59 -2.59 -20.45
CA GLU A 6 -6.05 -2.68 -21.84
C GLU A 6 -6.08 -1.32 -22.54
N LYS A 7 -6.48 -0.25 -21.85
CA LYS A 7 -6.49 1.12 -22.41
C LYS A 7 -5.08 1.67 -22.61
N ILE A 8 -4.17 1.41 -21.67
CA ILE A 8 -2.80 1.92 -21.75
C ILE A 8 -1.99 1.14 -22.78
N ALA A 9 -2.18 -0.18 -22.88
CA ALA A 9 -1.64 -1.11 -23.88
C ALA A 9 -0.11 -0.95 -24.18
N ASP A 10 0.67 -0.47 -23.20
CA ASP A 10 2.11 -0.20 -23.39
C ASP A 10 3.02 -1.41 -23.09
N GLY A 11 2.45 -2.49 -22.62
CA GLY A 11 3.15 -3.75 -22.34
C GLY A 11 4.11 -3.72 -21.14
N ARG A 12 4.19 -2.61 -20.39
CA ARG A 12 5.11 -2.48 -19.25
C ARG A 12 4.62 -3.19 -17.98
N VAL A 13 3.33 -3.41 -17.87
CA VAL A 13 2.72 -3.99 -16.67
C VAL A 13 2.05 -5.32 -17.00
N ALA A 14 2.47 -6.38 -16.31
CA ALA A 14 1.80 -7.67 -16.32
C ALA A 14 0.97 -7.81 -15.04
N ILE A 15 -0.30 -8.20 -15.19
CA ILE A 15 -1.21 -8.39 -14.06
C ILE A 15 -1.40 -9.88 -13.82
N VAL A 16 -1.00 -10.33 -12.63
CA VAL A 16 -1.23 -11.70 -12.15
C VAL A 16 -2.28 -11.66 -11.06
N ARG A 17 -3.37 -12.40 -11.23
CA ARG A 17 -4.46 -12.44 -10.26
C ARG A 17 -4.34 -13.68 -9.39
N ILE A 18 -4.23 -13.49 -8.07
CA ILE A 18 -4.27 -14.56 -7.08
C ILE A 18 -5.69 -14.62 -6.52
N GLU A 19 -6.41 -15.70 -6.82
CA GLU A 19 -7.80 -15.88 -6.39
C GLU A 19 -7.92 -16.70 -5.11
N GLN A 20 -6.87 -17.47 -4.79
CA GLN A 20 -6.84 -18.34 -3.62
C GLN A 20 -5.61 -18.02 -2.77
N LEU A 21 -5.84 -17.63 -1.52
CA LEU A 21 -4.76 -17.35 -0.59
C LEU A 21 -4.34 -18.59 0.23
N TYR A 22 -5.24 -19.56 0.41
CA TYR A 22 -4.94 -20.77 1.17
C TYR A 22 -5.54 -22.04 0.49
N PRO A 23 -4.73 -23.08 0.23
CA PRO A 23 -3.27 -23.04 0.30
C PRO A 23 -2.69 -22.05 -0.71
N PHE A 24 -1.57 -21.40 -0.33
CA PHE A 24 -0.94 -20.37 -1.19
C PHE A 24 -0.38 -21.03 -2.46
N PRO A 25 -0.68 -20.51 -3.65
CA PRO A 25 -0.32 -21.15 -4.93
C PRO A 25 1.13 -20.84 -5.35
N MET A 26 2.09 -21.17 -4.48
CA MET A 26 3.50 -20.83 -4.67
C MET A 26 4.10 -21.38 -5.95
N ILE A 27 3.79 -22.64 -6.29
CA ILE A 27 4.33 -23.32 -7.47
C ILE A 27 3.86 -22.63 -8.75
N GLN A 28 2.55 -22.41 -8.84
CA GLN A 28 1.92 -21.75 -9.99
C GLN A 28 2.44 -20.30 -10.14
N LEU A 29 2.59 -19.60 -9.01
CA LEU A 29 3.09 -18.23 -9.02
C LEU A 29 4.54 -18.17 -9.54
N LYS A 30 5.43 -19.05 -9.05
CA LYS A 30 6.81 -19.15 -9.53
C LYS A 30 6.87 -19.47 -11.03
N GLU A 31 6.03 -20.38 -11.50
CA GLU A 31 5.94 -20.70 -12.93
C GLU A 31 5.53 -19.47 -13.75
N ILE A 32 4.50 -18.74 -13.31
CA ILE A 32 4.05 -17.53 -14.01
C ILE A 32 5.16 -16.46 -14.01
N LEU A 33 5.77 -16.18 -12.86
CA LEU A 33 6.82 -15.17 -12.73
C LEU A 33 8.06 -15.50 -13.57
N SER A 34 8.38 -16.79 -13.76
CA SER A 34 9.50 -17.22 -14.61
C SER A 34 9.36 -16.82 -16.08
N ARG A 35 8.15 -16.50 -16.53
CA ARG A 35 7.87 -16.02 -17.90
C ARG A 35 8.24 -14.54 -18.07
N TYR A 36 8.30 -13.77 -16.98
CA TYR A 36 8.59 -12.34 -16.99
C TYR A 36 10.03 -12.04 -16.59
N LYS A 37 10.99 -12.57 -17.36
CA LYS A 37 12.43 -12.47 -17.07
C LYS A 37 12.98 -11.04 -16.99
N ASN A 38 12.31 -10.10 -17.63
CA ASN A 38 12.67 -8.68 -17.67
C ASN A 38 11.93 -7.83 -16.62
N ALA A 39 11.14 -8.45 -15.76
CA ALA A 39 10.45 -7.72 -14.71
C ALA A 39 11.47 -7.14 -13.71
N THR A 40 11.39 -5.84 -13.48
CA THR A 40 12.28 -5.10 -12.57
C THR A 40 11.69 -4.93 -11.17
N SER A 41 10.38 -5.08 -11.03
CA SER A 41 9.69 -4.94 -9.76
C SER A 41 8.45 -5.82 -9.69
N TYR A 42 8.14 -6.27 -8.48
CA TYR A 42 6.93 -7.02 -8.17
C TYR A 42 6.13 -6.28 -7.10
N ASN A 43 4.84 -6.10 -7.36
CA ASN A 43 3.97 -5.36 -6.47
C ASN A 43 2.70 -6.15 -6.15
N TRP A 44 2.40 -6.27 -4.87
CA TRP A 44 1.08 -6.68 -4.41
C TRP A 44 0.15 -5.47 -4.48
N VAL A 45 -0.98 -5.60 -5.16
CA VAL A 45 -1.96 -4.52 -5.28
C VAL A 45 -3.24 -4.93 -4.58
N GLN A 46 -3.71 -4.10 -3.66
CA GLN A 46 -4.98 -4.31 -2.95
C GLN A 46 -5.73 -3.01 -2.76
N GLU A 47 -7.04 -3.11 -2.58
CA GLU A 47 -7.91 -1.95 -2.31
C GLU A 47 -7.96 -1.61 -0.82
N GLU A 48 -7.69 -2.56 0.05
CA GLU A 48 -7.65 -2.37 1.49
C GLU A 48 -6.48 -1.45 1.89
N PRO A 49 -6.57 -0.82 3.07
CA PRO A 49 -5.44 -0.11 3.66
C PRO A 49 -4.22 -1.02 3.82
N SER A 50 -3.03 -0.43 3.78
CA SER A 50 -1.77 -1.18 3.84
C SER A 50 -1.56 -1.99 5.13
N ASN A 51 -2.25 -1.66 6.20
CA ASN A 51 -2.27 -2.39 7.48
C ASN A 51 -3.42 -3.40 7.58
N MET A 52 -4.11 -3.67 6.47
CA MET A 52 -5.25 -4.59 6.39
C MET A 52 -5.17 -5.43 5.11
N GLY A 53 -6.15 -6.32 4.91
CA GLY A 53 -6.19 -7.19 3.75
C GLY A 53 -5.15 -8.30 3.81
N ALA A 54 -4.72 -8.77 2.64
CA ALA A 54 -3.84 -9.93 2.52
C ALA A 54 -2.34 -9.58 2.50
N TRP A 55 -1.97 -8.30 2.52
CA TRP A 55 -0.59 -7.87 2.32
C TRP A 55 0.43 -8.56 3.24
N GLU A 56 0.20 -8.53 4.55
CA GLU A 56 1.16 -9.12 5.49
C GLU A 56 1.31 -10.64 5.29
N TYR A 57 0.20 -11.32 5.03
CA TYR A 57 0.23 -12.75 4.72
C TYR A 57 1.03 -13.04 3.45
N VAL A 58 0.77 -12.31 2.37
CA VAL A 58 1.46 -12.47 1.08
C VAL A 58 2.93 -12.11 1.21
N PHE A 59 3.25 -11.03 1.90
CA PHE A 59 4.62 -10.61 2.18
C PHE A 59 5.40 -11.72 2.88
N ASN A 60 4.87 -12.28 3.96
CA ASN A 60 5.52 -13.37 4.70
C ASN A 60 5.69 -14.65 3.88
N LYS A 61 4.85 -14.87 2.86
CA LYS A 61 4.99 -16.02 1.96
C LYS A 61 6.04 -15.81 0.87
N LEU A 62 6.28 -14.58 0.45
CA LEU A 62 7.09 -14.27 -0.72
C LEU A 62 8.44 -13.61 -0.40
N THR A 63 8.63 -13.05 0.78
CA THR A 63 9.79 -12.21 1.09
C THR A 63 11.13 -12.94 0.95
N ASP A 64 11.16 -14.25 1.21
CA ASP A 64 12.36 -15.06 1.05
C ASP A 64 12.64 -15.45 -0.41
N GLU A 65 11.69 -15.28 -1.30
CA GLU A 65 11.75 -15.73 -2.69
C GLU A 65 11.90 -14.57 -3.66
N ILE A 66 11.19 -13.49 -3.43
CA ILE A 66 11.18 -12.30 -4.29
C ILE A 66 11.06 -11.01 -3.47
N LYS A 67 11.75 -9.97 -3.91
CA LYS A 67 11.56 -8.64 -3.37
C LYS A 67 10.22 -8.09 -3.86
N ILE A 68 9.21 -8.06 -2.98
CA ILE A 68 7.86 -7.59 -3.28
C ILE A 68 7.55 -6.32 -2.50
N SER A 69 6.83 -5.42 -3.14
CA SER A 69 6.30 -4.18 -2.54
C SER A 69 4.78 -4.20 -2.54
N VAL A 70 4.13 -3.27 -1.82
CA VAL A 70 2.66 -3.14 -1.82
C VAL A 70 2.21 -1.84 -2.45
N VAL A 71 1.16 -1.89 -3.23
CA VAL A 71 0.36 -0.74 -3.68
C VAL A 71 -1.01 -0.87 -3.05
N ALA A 72 -1.30 0.00 -2.10
CA ALA A 72 -2.51 -0.02 -1.29
C ALA A 72 -2.91 1.39 -0.87
N ARG A 73 -4.07 1.53 -0.26
CA ARG A 73 -4.44 2.76 0.46
C ARG A 73 -3.52 2.96 1.66
N PRO A 74 -3.30 4.19 2.13
CA PRO A 74 -2.61 4.46 3.39
C PRO A 74 -3.20 3.67 4.55
N ALA A 75 -2.38 3.37 5.55
CA ALA A 75 -2.83 2.73 6.78
C ALA A 75 -4.01 3.50 7.38
N SER A 76 -4.99 2.79 7.90
CA SER A 76 -6.24 3.38 8.41
C SER A 76 -6.80 2.54 9.54
N GLY A 77 -7.50 3.15 10.46
CA GLY A 77 -8.30 2.46 11.49
C GLY A 77 -9.62 1.90 10.95
N SER A 78 -9.99 2.23 9.70
CA SER A 78 -11.23 1.74 9.07
C SER A 78 -10.92 1.05 7.74
N PRO A 79 -11.51 -0.13 7.49
CA PRO A 79 -11.30 -0.88 6.24
C PRO A 79 -11.93 -0.19 5.03
N SER A 80 -12.94 0.63 5.23
CA SER A 80 -13.68 1.28 4.15
C SER A 80 -13.70 2.80 4.27
N THR A 81 -14.02 3.44 3.16
CA THR A 81 -14.18 4.89 3.09
C THR A 81 -15.68 5.22 3.22
N GLY A 82 -16.07 6.02 4.22
CA GLY A 82 -17.45 6.41 4.45
C GLY A 82 -18.07 7.34 3.40
N SER A 83 -17.29 7.77 2.40
CA SER A 83 -17.71 8.67 1.33
C SER A 83 -17.35 8.10 -0.04
N HIS A 84 -18.34 8.02 -0.92
CA HIS A 84 -18.16 7.59 -2.31
C HIS A 84 -17.15 8.46 -3.07
N LYS A 85 -17.16 9.78 -2.87
CA LYS A 85 -16.19 10.69 -3.48
C LYS A 85 -14.76 10.35 -3.08
N PHE A 86 -14.50 10.15 -1.79
CA PHE A 86 -13.16 9.78 -1.31
C PHE A 86 -12.76 8.37 -1.74
N HIS A 87 -13.72 7.45 -1.82
CA HIS A 87 -13.46 6.11 -2.36
C HIS A 87 -12.91 6.20 -3.79
N ASN A 88 -13.59 6.92 -4.68
CA ASN A 88 -13.16 7.04 -6.07
C ASN A 88 -11.78 7.70 -6.21
N ILE A 89 -11.50 8.75 -5.42
CA ILE A 89 -10.19 9.39 -5.41
C ILE A 89 -9.09 8.40 -4.99
N ARG A 90 -9.33 7.62 -3.93
CA ARG A 90 -8.35 6.65 -3.42
C ARG A 90 -8.16 5.49 -4.38
N GLN A 91 -9.22 5.04 -5.03
CA GLN A 91 -9.17 4.00 -6.05
C GLN A 91 -8.36 4.45 -7.25
N GLN A 92 -8.60 5.67 -7.74
CA GLN A 92 -7.84 6.22 -8.85
C GLN A 92 -6.34 6.32 -8.51
N LYS A 93 -5.98 6.74 -7.31
CA LYS A 93 -4.58 6.78 -6.87
C LYS A 93 -3.88 5.43 -6.89
N ILE A 94 -4.57 4.33 -6.56
CA ILE A 94 -4.01 2.97 -6.69
C ILE A 94 -3.71 2.69 -8.17
N ILE A 95 -4.65 2.99 -9.06
CA ILE A 95 -4.51 2.80 -10.50
C ILE A 95 -3.33 3.61 -11.04
N ASP A 96 -3.31 4.90 -10.76
CA ASP A 96 -2.26 5.82 -11.22
C ASP A 96 -0.87 5.34 -10.79
N LYS A 97 -0.78 4.80 -9.59
CA LYS A 97 0.47 4.28 -9.06
C LYS A 97 0.92 2.99 -9.75
N VAL A 98 -0.01 2.06 -9.99
CA VAL A 98 0.31 0.79 -10.68
C VAL A 98 0.87 1.06 -12.07
N PHE A 99 0.32 2.04 -12.79
CA PHE A 99 0.71 2.34 -14.16
C PHE A 99 1.73 3.47 -14.31
N GLY A 100 2.23 4.02 -13.20
CA GLY A 100 3.19 5.13 -13.25
C GLY A 100 2.61 6.43 -13.81
N LEU A 101 1.29 6.60 -13.76
CA LEU A 101 0.59 7.80 -14.21
C LEU A 101 0.57 8.91 -13.14
N CYS A 102 1.23 8.67 -12.03
CA CYS A 102 1.30 9.61 -10.94
C CYS A 102 2.30 10.73 -11.27
N ASP A 103 1.85 11.95 -11.40
CA ASP A 103 2.67 13.17 -11.53
C ASP A 103 3.43 13.51 -10.23
N CYS A 104 3.93 12.51 -9.56
CA CYS A 104 4.64 12.71 -8.32
C CYS A 104 6.14 12.91 -8.60
N PRO A 105 6.74 14.06 -8.22
CA PRO A 105 8.16 14.30 -8.38
C PRO A 105 9.04 13.33 -7.55
N TYR A 106 8.44 12.50 -6.71
CA TYR A 106 9.10 11.56 -5.80
C TYR A 106 8.89 10.10 -6.19
N ILE A 107 8.87 9.80 -7.51
CA ILE A 107 8.62 8.43 -8.04
C ILE A 107 9.59 7.39 -7.45
N ASN A 108 10.79 7.78 -7.01
CA ASN A 108 11.89 6.83 -6.70
C ASN A 108 12.05 6.72 -5.23
N ASP A 109 11.78 7.06 -4.23
CA ASP A 109 12.03 6.79 -2.79
C ASP A 109 11.37 7.82 -1.84
N GLU A 110 10.92 8.95 -2.37
CA GLU A 110 10.42 10.05 -1.58
C GLU A 110 8.92 10.37 -1.77
N CYS A 111 8.13 9.39 -2.24
CA CYS A 111 6.71 9.61 -2.49
C CYS A 111 5.94 9.88 -1.19
N LYS A 112 5.49 11.11 -1.02
CA LYS A 112 4.72 11.59 0.16
C LYS A 112 3.31 10.99 0.28
N MET A 113 2.88 10.19 -0.68
CA MET A 113 1.50 9.66 -0.76
C MET A 113 1.34 8.26 -0.15
N GLY A 114 2.19 7.86 0.79
CA GLY A 114 2.10 6.54 1.42
C GLY A 114 2.47 5.40 0.49
N CYS A 115 3.14 5.71 -0.61
CA CYS A 115 3.82 4.76 -1.44
C CYS A 115 5.03 4.26 -0.69
N ILE A 116 5.23 2.95 -0.63
CA ILE A 116 6.25 2.30 0.15
C ILE A 116 7.63 2.84 -0.20
N GLY A 117 8.18 3.58 0.66
CA GLY A 117 9.49 4.20 0.64
C GLY A 117 9.59 5.20 1.79
N ASN A 118 8.50 5.91 2.10
CA ASN A 118 8.53 7.02 3.03
C ASN A 118 7.40 7.03 4.08
N LYS A 119 6.90 5.86 4.47
CA LYS A 119 5.85 5.78 5.51
C LYS A 119 6.25 6.46 6.83
N TRP A 120 7.52 6.42 7.20
CA TRP A 120 7.99 7.01 8.45
C TRP A 120 8.00 8.52 8.42
N LYS A 121 8.48 9.14 7.34
CA LYS A 121 8.53 10.61 7.23
C LYS A 121 7.15 11.26 7.11
N SER A 122 6.17 10.62 6.44
CA SER A 122 4.81 11.15 6.41
C SER A 122 4.10 10.98 7.76
N PHE A 123 4.37 9.87 8.45
CA PHE A 123 3.82 9.62 9.78
C PHE A 123 4.44 10.54 10.83
N GLU A 124 5.74 10.76 10.82
CA GLU A 124 6.41 11.75 11.67
C GLU A 124 5.83 13.16 11.46
N LYS A 125 5.62 13.54 10.20
CA LYS A 125 5.03 14.84 9.88
C LYS A 125 3.56 14.95 10.28
N GLU A 126 2.76 13.90 10.10
CA GLU A 126 1.38 13.84 10.58
C GLU A 126 1.32 13.88 12.12
N LEU A 127 2.25 13.24 12.82
CA LEU A 127 2.39 13.31 14.27
C LEU A 127 2.77 14.72 14.73
N GLU A 128 3.69 15.38 14.03
CA GLU A 128 4.07 16.78 14.31
C GLU A 128 2.89 17.73 14.06
N GLU A 129 2.13 17.54 12.97
CA GLU A 129 0.95 18.35 12.65
C GLU A 129 -0.23 18.09 13.62
N MET A 130 -0.38 16.87 14.13
CA MET A 130 -1.40 16.53 15.15
C MET A 130 -1.04 17.01 16.55
N ASN A 131 0.16 17.54 16.76
CA ASN A 131 0.56 18.17 18.01
C ASN A 131 0.40 17.23 19.24
N ILE A 132 0.89 15.99 19.10
CA ILE A 132 0.77 14.94 20.13
C ILE A 132 1.41 15.37 21.45
N ASP A 133 2.42 16.23 21.43
CA ASP A 133 3.02 16.83 22.64
C ASP A 133 1.97 17.55 23.51
N LYS A 134 0.89 18.06 22.91
CA LYS A 134 -0.25 18.60 23.68
C LYS A 134 -1.15 17.55 24.28
N MET A 135 -1.23 16.36 23.67
CA MET A 135 -2.04 15.25 24.23
C MET A 135 -1.32 14.58 25.41
N GLU A 136 -0.02 14.42 25.38
CA GLU A 136 0.74 13.89 26.51
C GLU A 136 0.69 14.81 27.71
N SER A 137 0.77 16.13 27.53
CA SER A 137 0.64 17.09 28.62
C SER A 137 -0.75 17.08 29.29
N THR A 138 -1.81 16.75 28.57
CA THR A 138 -3.17 16.62 29.12
C THR A 138 -3.39 15.30 29.85
N PHE A 139 -2.71 14.23 29.49
CA PHE A 139 -2.81 12.93 30.18
C PHE A 139 -2.08 12.92 31.54
N HIS A 140 -1.01 13.68 31.67
CA HIS A 140 -0.22 13.76 32.92
C HIS A 140 -0.79 14.74 33.96
N SER A 141 -1.70 15.65 33.57
CA SER A 141 -2.33 16.61 34.49
C SER A 141 -3.57 16.08 35.22
N GLY A 142 -4.01 14.85 34.89
CA GLY A 142 -5.26 14.27 35.41
C GLY A 142 -5.14 13.37 36.65
N SER A 143 -3.93 13.00 37.09
CA SER A 143 -3.76 12.14 38.26
C SER A 143 -3.58 12.96 39.54
N LYS A 144 -4.69 13.43 40.12
CA LYS A 144 -4.69 13.80 41.54
C LYS A 144 -4.61 12.52 42.39
N PRO A 145 -3.71 12.45 43.36
CA PRO A 145 -3.69 11.32 44.29
C PRO A 145 -4.97 11.33 45.12
N LEU A 146 -5.67 10.22 45.13
CA LEU A 146 -6.77 9.96 46.07
C LEU A 146 -6.18 9.97 47.48
N LYS A 147 -6.73 10.85 48.34
CA LYS A 147 -6.48 10.87 49.78
C LYS A 147 -7.32 9.81 50.45
#